data_957895a512901fa5800cc9b085f5be82
#
_entry.id   957895a512901fa5800cc9b085f5be82
#
_cell.length_a   1.000
_cell.length_b   1.000
_cell.length_c   1.000
_cell.angle_alpha   90.00
_cell.angle_beta   90.00
_cell.angle_gamma   90.00
#
_symmetry.space_group_name_H-M   'P 1'
#
loop_
_entity.id
_entity.type
_entity.pdbx_description
1 polymer ?
#
loop_
_entity_poly.entity_id
_entity_poly.type
_entity_poly.pdbx_seq_one_letter_code
_entity_poly.pdbx_strand_id
1 'polypeptide(L)' 'QDVCLALGVSKRTLQSYRERGLIPFSSVGGKYFYRESDVAAFLESRTEPERR' A
#
# COMPACT_ATOMS: atom_id res chain seq x y z
N GLN A 1 -8.19 -3.12 9.94
CA GLN A 1 -7.30 -2.06 9.50
C GLN A 1 -7.36 -1.88 8.01
N ASP A 2 -7.59 -0.69 7.57
CA ASP A 2 -7.77 -0.43 6.16
C ASP A 2 -6.52 0.21 5.57
N VAL A 3 -5.81 -0.56 4.77
CA VAL A 3 -4.58 -0.09 4.15
C VAL A 3 -4.87 1.04 3.17
N CYS A 4 -6.04 1.01 2.53
CA CYS A 4 -6.41 2.07 1.61
C CYS A 4 -6.46 3.41 2.33
N LEU A 5 -7.03 3.43 3.53
CA LEU A 5 -7.08 4.66 4.32
C LEU A 5 -5.68 5.10 4.73
N ALA A 6 -4.86 4.15 5.15
CA ALA A 6 -3.51 4.47 5.56
C ALA A 6 -2.70 5.07 4.43
N LEU A 7 -2.90 4.57 3.22
CA LEU A 7 -2.17 5.06 2.06
C LEU A 7 -2.85 6.25 1.41
N GLY A 8 -4.10 6.51 1.75
CA GLY A 8 -4.83 7.61 1.13
C GLY A 8 -5.21 7.35 -0.30
N VAL A 9 -5.45 6.09 -0.64
CA VAL A 9 -5.81 5.72 -2.02
C VAL A 9 -7.08 4.89 -2.01
N SER A 10 -7.68 4.75 -3.19
CA SER A 10 -8.87 3.93 -3.33
C SER A 10 -8.47 2.46 -3.42
N LYS A 11 -9.45 1.58 -3.29
CA LYS A 11 -9.19 0.15 -3.42
C LYS A 11 -8.66 -0.18 -4.80
N ARG A 12 -9.17 0.48 -5.80
CA ARG A 12 -8.72 0.24 -7.17
C ARG A 12 -7.25 0.61 -7.32
N THR A 13 -6.85 1.73 -6.74
CA THR A 13 -5.46 2.15 -6.81
C THR A 13 -4.57 1.17 -6.06
N LEU A 14 -5.02 0.70 -4.90
CA LEU A 14 -4.25 -0.26 -4.15
C LEU A 14 -4.10 -1.56 -4.92
N GLN A 15 -5.16 -1.99 -5.60
CA GLN A 15 -5.09 -3.18 -6.42
C GLN A 15 -4.04 -3.01 -7.52
N SER A 16 -4.00 -1.85 -8.12
CA SER A 16 -3.01 -1.56 -9.16
C SER A 16 -1.59 -1.64 -8.60
N TYR A 17 -1.38 -1.09 -7.42
CA TYR A 17 -0.07 -1.17 -6.78
C TYR A 17 0.32 -2.63 -6.55
N ARG A 18 -0.64 -3.43 -6.10
CA ARG A 18 -0.39 -4.83 -5.81
C ARG A 18 -0.03 -5.59 -7.09
N GLU A 19 -0.79 -5.33 -8.15
CA GLU A 19 -0.57 -6.01 -9.42
C GLU A 19 0.76 -5.64 -10.03
N ARG A 20 1.22 -4.43 -9.79
CA ARG A 20 2.50 -3.98 -10.32
C ARG A 20 3.66 -4.38 -9.43
N GLY A 21 3.37 -4.97 -8.27
CA GLY A 21 4.42 -5.34 -7.35
C GLY A 21 5.06 -4.16 -6.67
N LEU A 22 4.34 -3.05 -6.55
CA LEU A 22 4.88 -1.86 -5.92
C LEU A 22 4.86 -1.95 -4.40
N ILE A 23 3.98 -2.78 -3.85
CA ILE A 23 3.87 -2.93 -2.42
C ILE A 23 3.85 -4.42 -2.09
N PRO A 24 4.68 -4.87 -1.14
CA PRO A 24 4.68 -6.28 -0.75
C PRO A 24 3.38 -6.65 -0.07
N PHE A 25 2.93 -7.85 -0.30
CA PHE A 25 1.69 -8.32 0.30
C PHE A 25 1.72 -9.83 0.42
N SER A 26 0.80 -10.36 1.25
CA SER A 26 0.62 -11.79 1.40
C SER A 26 -0.84 -12.11 1.08
N SER A 27 -1.05 -13.25 0.47
CA SER A 27 -2.39 -13.68 0.12
C SER A 27 -2.68 -15.00 0.84
N VAL A 28 -3.72 -15.01 1.66
CA VAL A 28 -4.10 -16.19 2.42
C VAL A 28 -5.62 -16.30 2.41
N GLY A 29 -6.11 -17.44 1.95
CA GLY A 29 -7.55 -17.70 1.98
C GLY A 29 -8.36 -16.68 1.22
N GLY A 30 -7.84 -16.16 0.13
CA GLY A 30 -8.57 -15.19 -0.67
C GLY A 30 -8.51 -13.79 -0.15
N LYS A 31 -7.72 -13.56 0.90
CA LYS A 31 -7.58 -12.23 1.48
C LYS A 31 -6.15 -11.77 1.32
N TYR A 32 -5.97 -10.46 1.29
CA TYR A 32 -4.65 -9.86 1.15
C TYR A 32 -4.25 -9.19 2.45
N PHE A 33 -3.00 -9.42 2.84
CA PHE A 33 -2.46 -8.85 4.07
C PHE A 33 -1.21 -8.06 3.77
N TYR A 34 -1.05 -6.95 4.47
CA TYR A 34 0.09 -6.07 4.30
C TYR A 34 0.72 -5.85 5.65
N ARG A 35 2.05 -5.92 5.72
CA ARG A 35 2.76 -5.65 6.96
C ARG A 35 2.80 -4.15 7.20
N GLU A 36 2.71 -3.77 8.47
CA GLU A 36 2.81 -2.36 8.81
C GLU A 36 4.13 -1.78 8.34
N SER A 37 5.21 -2.53 8.53
CA SER A 37 6.53 -2.03 8.13
C SER A 37 6.60 -1.84 6.62
N ASP A 38 5.97 -2.73 5.86
CA ASP A 38 5.96 -2.61 4.40
C ASP A 38 5.14 -1.42 3.96
N VAL A 39 4.01 -1.19 4.62
CA VAL A 39 3.16 -0.06 4.30
C VAL A 39 3.89 1.24 4.63
N ALA A 40 4.56 1.29 5.76
CA ALA A 40 5.30 2.48 6.15
C ALA A 40 6.44 2.76 5.16
N ALA A 41 7.15 1.72 4.77
CA ALA A 41 8.24 1.88 3.81
C ALA A 41 7.70 2.37 2.46
N PHE A 42 6.56 1.84 2.06
CA PHE A 42 5.95 2.27 0.79
C PHE A 42 5.57 3.74 0.87
N LEU A 43 4.97 4.15 1.99
CA LEU A 43 4.60 5.54 2.17
C LEU A 43 5.81 6.46 2.12
N GLU A 44 6.87 6.07 2.79
CA GLU A 44 8.08 6.89 2.80
C GLU A 44 8.66 7.02 1.41
N SER A 45 8.63 5.95 0.67
CA SER A 45 9.20 5.97 -0.67
C SER A 45 8.33 6.76 -1.64
N ARG A 46 7.04 6.89 -1.34
CA ARG A 46 6.11 7.62 -2.21
C ARG A 46 5.82 9.03 -1.76
N THR A 47 6.14 9.34 -0.51
CA THR A 47 5.87 10.68 0.01
C THR A 47 6.85 11.65 -0.59
N GLU A 48 6.35 12.73 -1.18
CA GLU A 48 7.21 13.74 -1.75
C GLU A 48 7.50 14.77 -0.73
N PRO A 49 8.72 15.24 -0.71
CA PRO A 49 9.04 16.34 0.21
C PRO A 49 8.18 17.49 -0.22
N GLU A 50 7.64 18.10 0.40
CA GLU A 50 6.73 18.99 0.01
C GLU A 50 7.07 20.13 -0.49
N ARG A 51 6.92 20.36 -1.15
CA ARG A 51 7.05 21.25 -1.75
C ARG A 51 6.19 22.01 -1.93
N ARG A 52 5.84 22.26 -1.73
CA ARG A 52 5.01 22.87 -1.98
C ARG A 52 4.81 23.44 -1.72
#